data_f640bce2697583a02cf08938b1e698cc
#
_entry.id   f640bce2697583a02cf08938b1e698cc
#
_cell.length_a   1.000
_cell.length_b   1.000
_cell.length_c   1.000
_cell.angle_alpha   90.00
_cell.angle_beta   90.00
_cell.angle_gamma   90.00
#
_symmetry.space_group_name_H-M   'P 1'
#
loop_
_entity.id
_entity.type
_entity.pdbx_description
1 polymer ?
#
loop_
_entity_poly.entity_id
_entity_poly.type
_entity_poly.pdbx_seq_one_letter_code
_entity_poly.pdbx_strand_id
1 'polypeptide(L)'
;LIEGRSPELADYLFEKARCIREREYGKAVYVRGLIECSNYCKNDCLYCGIRRSNRNASRYRLSREEILSCCENGYQLGFRTFVLQGGEDPAMTDDWVTEMVQAIRAGFPDCAITLSLGEKEYDTLKRWKEAGADRYLLRHETADACHYASLHPAEMSFEHRMRCLRDLKALGYQTGCGFMVGSPHQTARCLARDMRFIEELDPEMVGIGPFIPQHDTPFGGE
;
A
#
# COMPACT_ATOMS: atom_id res chain seq x y z
N LEU A 1 -8.71 -17.62 17.81
CA LEU A 1 -9.33 -16.34 17.46
C LEU A 1 -9.94 -16.35 16.06
N ILE A 2 -9.18 -16.69 15.02
CA ILE A 2 -9.64 -16.64 13.63
C ILE A 2 -10.73 -17.67 13.36
N GLU A 3 -10.50 -18.94 13.71
CA GLU A 3 -11.43 -20.05 13.44
C GLU A 3 -12.53 -20.18 14.49
N GLY A 4 -12.27 -19.75 15.72
CA GLY A 4 -13.20 -19.85 16.85
C GLY A 4 -13.85 -18.53 17.23
N ARG A 5 -14.21 -17.70 16.25
CA ARG A 5 -14.87 -16.41 16.48
C ARG A 5 -16.28 -16.63 17.05
N SER A 6 -16.54 -16.03 18.22
CA SER A 6 -17.89 -15.85 18.73
C SER A 6 -18.27 -14.35 18.73
N PRO A 7 -19.57 -14.01 18.83
CA PRO A 7 -20.01 -12.61 18.98
C PRO A 7 -19.35 -11.93 20.17
N GLU A 8 -19.28 -12.58 21.31
CA GLU A 8 -18.72 -12.03 22.56
C GLU A 8 -17.23 -11.75 22.41
N LEU A 9 -16.49 -12.65 21.71
CA LEU A 9 -15.06 -12.43 21.42
C LEU A 9 -14.86 -11.27 20.44
N ALA A 10 -15.73 -11.15 19.44
CA ALA A 10 -15.69 -10.02 18.51
C ALA A 10 -15.94 -8.70 19.23
N ASP A 11 -16.96 -8.62 20.07
CA ASP A 11 -17.30 -7.43 20.86
C ASP A 11 -16.16 -7.03 21.80
N TYR A 12 -15.53 -8.01 22.46
CA TYR A 12 -14.34 -7.76 23.29
C TYR A 12 -13.19 -7.17 22.50
N LEU A 13 -12.90 -7.69 21.30
CA LEU A 13 -11.82 -7.19 20.45
C LEU A 13 -12.12 -5.78 19.91
N PHE A 14 -13.36 -5.54 19.50
CA PHE A 14 -13.78 -4.20 19.02
C PHE A 14 -13.70 -3.17 20.14
N GLU A 15 -14.13 -3.51 21.35
CA GLU A 15 -14.02 -2.62 22.50
C GLU A 15 -12.56 -2.31 22.84
N LYS A 16 -11.69 -3.31 22.86
CA LYS A 16 -10.24 -3.14 23.05
C LYS A 16 -9.64 -2.21 22.00
N ALA A 17 -9.93 -2.46 20.72
CA ALA A 17 -9.44 -1.65 19.63
C ALA A 17 -9.92 -0.20 19.72
N ARG A 18 -11.19 0.01 20.06
CA ARG A 18 -11.79 1.32 20.29
C ARG A 18 -11.08 2.08 21.42
N CYS A 19 -10.88 1.44 22.57
CA CYS A 19 -10.23 2.05 23.73
C CYS A 19 -8.78 2.47 23.39
N ILE A 20 -8.02 1.62 22.71
CA ILE A 20 -6.64 1.94 22.28
C ILE A 20 -6.65 3.11 21.30
N ARG A 21 -7.49 3.05 20.27
CA ARG A 21 -7.61 4.12 19.27
C ARG A 21 -8.01 5.45 19.90
N GLU A 22 -8.98 5.48 20.83
CA GLU A 22 -9.41 6.70 21.51
C GLU A 22 -8.33 7.27 22.43
N ARG A 23 -7.54 6.41 23.06
CA ARG A 23 -6.39 6.84 23.88
C ARG A 23 -5.30 7.50 23.05
N GLU A 24 -4.97 6.95 21.87
CA GLU A 24 -3.84 7.42 21.05
C GLU A 24 -4.24 8.60 20.13
N TYR A 25 -5.46 8.58 19.58
CA TYR A 25 -5.90 9.52 18.54
C TYR A 25 -7.20 10.28 18.87
N GLY A 26 -7.78 10.05 20.04
CA GLY A 26 -9.09 10.60 20.38
C GLY A 26 -10.18 10.07 19.43
N LYS A 27 -11.16 10.92 19.10
CA LYS A 27 -12.24 10.58 18.15
C LYS A 27 -12.00 11.11 16.73
N ALA A 28 -10.87 11.72 16.48
CA ALA A 28 -10.55 12.30 15.17
C ALA A 28 -10.38 11.21 14.11
N VAL A 29 -10.77 11.53 12.88
CA VAL A 29 -10.51 10.74 11.67
C VAL A 29 -9.62 11.58 10.77
N TYR A 30 -8.46 11.01 10.38
CA TYR A 30 -7.52 11.69 9.52
C TYR A 30 -7.77 11.32 8.07
N VAL A 31 -8.09 12.31 7.25
CA VAL A 31 -8.34 12.14 5.81
C VAL A 31 -7.06 12.44 5.04
N ARG A 32 -6.77 11.63 4.01
CA ARG A 32 -5.60 11.77 3.15
C ARG A 32 -6.04 11.99 1.71
N GLY A 33 -5.33 12.84 0.99
CA GLY A 33 -5.54 13.04 -0.45
C GLY A 33 -4.88 11.92 -1.24
N LEU A 34 -5.67 11.01 -1.80
CA LEU A 34 -5.18 9.96 -2.67
C LEU A 34 -5.14 10.45 -4.12
N ILE A 35 -3.99 10.29 -4.77
CA ILE A 35 -3.76 10.62 -6.18
C ILE A 35 -3.30 9.33 -6.86
N GLU A 36 -4.16 8.73 -7.67
CA GLU A 36 -3.83 7.55 -8.45
C GLU A 36 -3.12 7.98 -9.74
N CYS A 37 -1.79 8.04 -9.69
CA CYS A 37 -0.96 8.64 -10.75
C CYS A 37 -0.98 7.86 -12.06
N SER A 38 -1.09 6.54 -11.99
CA SER A 38 -1.10 5.64 -13.15
C SER A 38 -1.75 4.31 -12.81
N ASN A 39 -2.51 3.75 -13.74
CA ASN A 39 -3.00 2.39 -13.64
C ASN A 39 -2.29 1.40 -14.59
N TYR A 40 -1.15 1.79 -15.16
CA TYR A 40 -0.24 0.84 -15.79
C TYR A 40 0.56 0.07 -14.74
N CYS A 41 0.78 -1.22 -14.97
CA CYS A 41 1.60 -2.05 -14.09
C CYS A 41 2.39 -3.07 -14.92
N LYS A 42 3.67 -3.27 -14.59
CA LYS A 42 4.51 -4.31 -15.20
C LYS A 42 4.17 -5.72 -14.69
N ASN A 43 3.54 -5.81 -13.51
CA ASN A 43 3.25 -7.06 -12.84
C ASN A 43 1.91 -7.66 -13.30
N ASP A 44 1.75 -8.96 -13.07
CA ASP A 44 0.58 -9.71 -13.51
C ASP A 44 -0.11 -10.46 -12.36
N CYS A 45 -0.20 -9.82 -11.18
CA CYS A 45 -0.83 -10.39 -9.99
C CYS A 45 -2.22 -10.92 -10.29
N LEU A 46 -2.55 -12.11 -9.78
CA LEU A 46 -3.74 -12.85 -10.21
C LEU A 46 -5.06 -12.24 -9.71
N TYR A 47 -4.99 -11.35 -8.72
CA TYR A 47 -6.14 -10.67 -8.10
C TYR A 47 -6.34 -9.23 -8.56
N CYS A 48 -5.38 -8.64 -9.28
CA CYS A 48 -5.33 -7.19 -9.46
C CYS A 48 -5.98 -6.75 -10.79
N GLY A 49 -6.98 -5.88 -10.72
CA GLY A 49 -7.68 -5.35 -11.91
C GLY A 49 -6.79 -4.53 -12.84
N ILE A 50 -5.68 -3.95 -12.35
CA ILE A 50 -4.72 -3.22 -13.19
C ILE A 50 -3.52 -4.08 -13.62
N ARG A 51 -3.61 -5.40 -13.49
CA ARG A 51 -2.57 -6.32 -13.95
C ARG A 51 -2.23 -6.12 -15.42
N ARG A 52 -0.97 -6.42 -15.80
CA ARG A 52 -0.45 -6.22 -17.17
C ARG A 52 -1.32 -6.85 -18.24
N SER A 53 -1.79 -8.08 -18.02
CA SER A 53 -2.58 -8.84 -18.99
C SER A 53 -4.05 -8.40 -19.12
N ASN A 54 -4.56 -7.56 -18.22
CA ASN A 54 -5.93 -7.07 -18.33
C ASN A 54 -6.05 -6.06 -19.48
N ARG A 55 -6.61 -6.52 -20.61
CA ARG A 55 -6.83 -5.71 -21.81
C ARG A 55 -8.11 -4.87 -21.75
N ASN A 56 -9.00 -5.15 -20.80
CA ASN A 56 -10.25 -4.42 -20.61
C ASN A 56 -10.08 -3.16 -19.77
N ALA A 57 -8.95 -3.04 -19.05
CA ALA A 57 -8.68 -1.87 -18.22
C ALA A 57 -8.40 -0.65 -19.12
N SER A 58 -9.20 0.40 -18.98
CA SER A 58 -8.91 1.71 -19.56
C SER A 58 -7.66 2.31 -18.88
N ARG A 59 -6.58 2.44 -19.64
CA ARG A 59 -5.27 2.84 -19.11
C ARG A 59 -5.07 4.34 -19.16
N TYR A 60 -4.49 4.90 -18.11
CA TYR A 60 -4.13 6.31 -18.03
C TYR A 60 -2.83 6.53 -17.26
N ARG A 61 -2.24 7.68 -17.45
CA ARG A 61 -1.17 8.28 -16.64
C ARG A 61 -1.51 9.75 -16.45
N LEU A 62 -1.45 10.21 -15.23
CA LEU A 62 -1.55 11.65 -14.97
C LEU A 62 -0.23 12.33 -15.33
N SER A 63 -0.33 13.52 -15.90
CA SER A 63 0.82 14.39 -16.10
C SER A 63 1.28 14.99 -14.77
N ARG A 64 2.47 15.60 -14.79
CA ARG A 64 3.01 16.31 -13.63
C ARG A 64 2.08 17.44 -13.18
N GLU A 65 1.59 18.19 -14.14
CA GLU A 65 0.68 19.31 -13.93
C GLU A 65 -0.64 18.87 -13.29
N GLU A 66 -1.20 17.76 -13.77
CA GLU A 66 -2.43 17.17 -13.18
C GLU A 66 -2.21 16.74 -11.73
N ILE A 67 -1.09 16.09 -11.42
CA ILE A 67 -0.76 15.69 -10.05
C ILE A 67 -0.59 16.91 -9.15
N LEU A 68 0.14 17.94 -9.58
CA LEU A 68 0.32 19.16 -8.79
C LEU A 68 -1.00 19.92 -8.63
N SER A 69 -1.87 19.93 -9.63
CA SER A 69 -3.21 20.50 -9.53
C SER A 69 -4.08 19.74 -8.51
N CYS A 70 -3.97 18.41 -8.46
CA CYS A 70 -4.63 17.62 -7.42
C CYS A 70 -4.11 17.97 -6.01
N CYS A 71 -2.80 18.17 -5.86
CA CYS A 71 -2.21 18.61 -4.60
C CYS A 71 -2.73 19.98 -4.18
N GLU A 72 -2.75 20.95 -5.09
CA GLU A 72 -3.25 22.30 -4.84
C GLU A 72 -4.72 22.29 -4.38
N ASN A 73 -5.58 21.61 -5.14
CA ASN A 73 -7.00 21.47 -4.80
C ASN A 73 -7.18 20.79 -3.44
N GLY A 74 -6.44 19.72 -3.18
CA GLY A 74 -6.46 19.01 -1.91
C GLY A 74 -6.00 19.90 -0.75
N TYR A 75 -4.94 20.68 -0.96
CA TYR A 75 -4.41 21.60 0.06
C TYR A 75 -5.43 22.66 0.47
N GLN A 76 -6.13 23.25 -0.52
CA GLN A 76 -7.20 24.22 -0.28
C GLN A 76 -8.40 23.62 0.45
N LEU A 77 -8.69 22.32 0.22
CA LEU A 77 -9.70 21.56 0.95
C LEU A 77 -9.27 21.12 2.36
N GLY A 78 -8.04 21.45 2.77
CA GLY A 78 -7.52 21.16 4.10
C GLY A 78 -6.75 19.84 4.23
N PHE A 79 -6.52 19.08 3.15
CA PHE A 79 -5.65 17.90 3.19
C PHE A 79 -4.21 18.31 3.53
N ARG A 80 -3.56 17.50 4.37
CA ARG A 80 -2.15 17.69 4.77
C ARG A 80 -1.33 16.40 4.59
N THR A 81 -1.86 15.46 3.83
CA THR A 81 -1.16 14.26 3.38
C THR A 81 -1.57 13.97 1.96
N PHE A 82 -0.61 13.85 1.07
CA PHE A 82 -0.81 13.37 -0.30
C PHE A 82 -0.25 11.97 -0.45
N VAL A 83 -1.02 11.08 -1.04
CA VAL A 83 -0.64 9.70 -1.32
C VAL A 83 -0.54 9.53 -2.83
N LEU A 84 0.67 9.38 -3.35
CA LEU A 84 0.90 9.04 -4.74
C LEU A 84 0.84 7.52 -4.89
N GLN A 85 -0.20 7.03 -5.52
CA GLN A 85 -0.44 5.60 -5.73
C GLN A 85 -0.45 5.27 -7.21
N GLY A 86 -0.02 4.08 -7.56
CA GLY A 86 -0.10 3.56 -8.91
C GLY A 86 0.32 2.10 -8.99
N GLY A 87 0.16 1.51 -10.17
CA GLY A 87 0.85 0.28 -10.49
C GLY A 87 2.36 0.51 -10.61
N GLU A 88 3.14 -0.56 -10.70
CA GLU A 88 4.57 -0.46 -11.04
C GLU A 88 4.72 -0.12 -12.52
N ASP A 89 4.52 1.15 -12.83
CA ASP A 89 4.55 1.67 -14.20
C ASP A 89 5.99 1.97 -14.62
N PRO A 90 6.52 1.33 -15.69
CA PRO A 90 7.88 1.60 -16.18
C PRO A 90 8.11 3.03 -16.67
N ALA A 91 7.06 3.76 -17.01
CA ALA A 91 7.18 5.17 -17.43
C ALA A 91 7.38 6.13 -16.23
N MET A 92 7.02 5.71 -15.03
CA MET A 92 7.31 6.45 -13.79
C MET A 92 8.73 6.09 -13.32
N THR A 93 9.73 6.65 -14.02
CA THR A 93 11.14 6.40 -13.71
C THR A 93 11.51 6.95 -12.32
N ASP A 94 12.63 6.48 -11.78
CA ASP A 94 13.12 6.96 -10.48
C ASP A 94 13.38 8.47 -10.48
N ASP A 95 13.89 9.01 -11.59
CA ASP A 95 14.09 10.45 -11.77
C ASP A 95 12.77 11.21 -11.76
N TRP A 96 11.79 10.73 -12.52
CA TRP A 96 10.47 11.34 -12.59
C TRP A 96 9.80 11.41 -11.21
N VAL A 97 9.84 10.32 -10.44
CA VAL A 97 9.26 10.28 -9.08
C VAL A 97 10.04 11.20 -8.15
N THR A 98 11.38 11.23 -8.24
CA THR A 98 12.22 12.14 -7.45
C THR A 98 11.83 13.60 -7.66
N GLU A 99 11.75 14.02 -8.93
CA GLU A 99 11.36 15.39 -9.29
C GLU A 99 9.94 15.73 -8.84
N MET A 100 9.00 14.77 -8.92
CA MET A 100 7.63 14.96 -8.45
C MET A 100 7.59 15.15 -6.93
N VAL A 101 8.30 14.32 -6.17
CA VAL A 101 8.39 14.44 -4.70
C VAL A 101 8.99 15.80 -4.32
N GLN A 102 10.07 16.22 -4.99
CA GLN A 102 10.69 17.53 -4.75
C GLN A 102 9.73 18.69 -5.06
N ALA A 103 8.99 18.62 -6.16
CA ALA A 103 8.02 19.65 -6.55
C ALA A 103 6.88 19.76 -5.52
N ILE A 104 6.34 18.62 -5.06
CA ILE A 104 5.29 18.61 -4.02
C ILE A 104 5.86 19.16 -2.70
N ARG A 105 7.07 18.76 -2.30
CA ARG A 105 7.70 19.24 -1.08
C ARG A 105 7.95 20.76 -1.12
N ALA A 106 8.36 21.29 -2.26
CA ALA A 106 8.58 22.72 -2.44
C ALA A 106 7.27 23.53 -2.39
N GLY A 107 6.20 23.01 -2.99
CA GLY A 107 4.89 23.68 -3.01
C GLY A 107 4.10 23.56 -1.73
N PHE A 108 4.25 22.45 -1.02
CA PHE A 108 3.44 22.09 0.17
C PHE A 108 4.35 21.56 1.31
N PRO A 109 5.18 22.42 1.91
CA PRO A 109 6.22 22.00 2.88
C PRO A 109 5.65 21.41 4.18
N ASP A 110 4.41 21.76 4.54
CA ASP A 110 3.69 21.27 5.73
C ASP A 110 2.89 19.99 5.48
N CYS A 111 2.89 19.47 4.25
CA CYS A 111 2.20 18.24 3.90
C CYS A 111 3.11 17.01 4.00
N ALA A 112 2.56 15.89 4.46
CA ALA A 112 3.23 14.61 4.37
C ALA A 112 3.05 13.99 2.97
N ILE A 113 4.13 13.45 2.41
CA ILE A 113 4.15 12.77 1.12
C ILE A 113 4.27 11.27 1.35
N THR A 114 3.27 10.53 0.91
CA THR A 114 3.24 9.06 0.97
C THR A 114 3.38 8.50 -0.45
N LEU A 115 4.26 7.53 -0.64
CA LEU A 115 4.38 6.80 -1.90
C LEU A 115 3.79 5.39 -1.75
N SER A 116 3.13 4.92 -2.79
CA SER A 116 2.60 3.54 -2.91
C SER A 116 2.76 3.10 -4.37
N LEU A 117 4.01 2.85 -4.77
CA LEU A 117 4.44 2.63 -6.16
C LEU A 117 5.10 1.27 -6.36
N GLY A 118 4.73 0.28 -5.53
CA GLY A 118 5.22 -1.08 -5.60
C GLY A 118 6.63 -1.29 -5.04
N GLU A 119 7.29 -2.33 -5.50
CA GLU A 119 8.63 -2.71 -5.03
C GLU A 119 9.71 -1.88 -5.72
N LYS A 120 10.74 -1.50 -4.94
CA LYS A 120 11.90 -0.74 -5.44
C LYS A 120 13.18 -1.23 -4.78
N GLU A 121 14.30 -1.01 -5.43
CA GLU A 121 15.63 -1.26 -4.86
C GLU A 121 15.95 -0.23 -3.77
N TYR A 122 16.84 -0.59 -2.86
CA TYR A 122 17.24 0.22 -1.70
C TYR A 122 17.67 1.64 -2.09
N ASP A 123 18.50 1.76 -3.14
CA ASP A 123 19.02 3.07 -3.58
C ASP A 123 17.93 3.98 -4.13
N THR A 124 16.92 3.41 -4.82
CA THR A 124 15.75 4.15 -5.27
C THR A 124 14.93 4.66 -4.09
N LEU A 125 14.66 3.79 -3.10
CA LEU A 125 13.92 4.18 -1.89
C LEU A 125 14.67 5.25 -1.11
N LYS A 126 16.00 5.11 -0.96
CA LYS A 126 16.86 6.10 -0.31
C LYS A 126 16.77 7.45 -1.00
N ARG A 127 16.88 7.47 -2.31
CA ARG A 127 16.81 8.68 -3.14
C ARG A 127 15.45 9.40 -2.98
N TRP A 128 14.36 8.67 -2.98
CA TRP A 128 13.03 9.24 -2.79
C TRP A 128 12.82 9.78 -1.37
N LYS A 129 13.40 9.11 -0.37
CA LYS A 129 13.43 9.59 1.02
C LYS A 129 14.16 10.93 1.12
N GLU A 130 15.34 11.01 0.53
CA GLU A 130 16.18 12.22 0.49
C GLU A 130 15.49 13.36 -0.29
N ALA A 131 14.69 13.03 -1.31
CA ALA A 131 13.88 13.99 -2.06
C ALA A 131 12.72 14.58 -1.24
N GLY A 132 12.34 13.96 -0.12
CA GLY A 132 11.32 14.47 0.79
C GLY A 132 10.09 13.58 0.98
N ALA A 133 10.10 12.31 0.51
CA ALA A 133 9.04 11.37 0.82
C ALA A 133 9.08 10.97 2.30
N ASP A 134 7.96 11.09 3.01
CA ASP A 134 7.87 10.79 4.44
C ASP A 134 7.48 9.34 4.70
N ARG A 135 6.55 8.82 3.90
CA ARG A 135 5.88 7.55 4.12
C ARG A 135 5.91 6.68 2.87
N TYR A 136 5.91 5.39 3.07
CA TYR A 136 5.78 4.42 1.98
C TYR A 136 4.79 3.32 2.37
N LEU A 137 3.80 3.05 1.52
CA LEU A 137 2.86 1.95 1.70
C LEU A 137 3.18 0.85 0.69
N LEU A 138 3.58 -0.32 1.20
CA LEU A 138 3.79 -1.53 0.42
C LEU A 138 3.09 -2.69 1.12
N ARG A 139 1.93 -3.11 0.63
CA ARG A 139 1.25 -4.27 1.20
C ARG A 139 2.05 -5.53 0.93
N HIS A 140 2.29 -6.33 1.97
CA HIS A 140 2.95 -7.63 1.80
C HIS A 140 2.01 -8.69 1.19
N GLU A 141 0.71 -8.45 1.22
CA GLU A 141 -0.42 -9.24 0.75
C GLU A 141 -0.58 -10.58 1.46
N THR A 142 0.49 -11.23 1.82
CA THR A 142 0.58 -12.39 2.73
C THR A 142 2.02 -12.61 3.18
N ALA A 143 2.22 -13.01 4.42
CA ALA A 143 3.51 -13.40 4.98
C ALA A 143 3.77 -14.92 4.89
N ASP A 144 3.01 -15.63 4.08
CA ASP A 144 3.20 -17.04 3.75
C ASP A 144 3.72 -17.18 2.32
N ALA A 145 4.95 -17.69 2.16
CA ALA A 145 5.60 -17.78 0.84
C ALA A 145 4.82 -18.67 -0.15
N CYS A 146 4.20 -19.76 0.32
CA CYS A 146 3.40 -20.64 -0.56
C CYS A 146 2.13 -19.93 -1.01
N HIS A 147 1.47 -19.22 -0.10
CA HIS A 147 0.29 -18.42 -0.43
C HIS A 147 0.67 -17.25 -1.34
N TYR A 148 1.81 -16.57 -1.10
CA TYR A 148 2.31 -15.52 -1.98
C TYR A 148 2.49 -16.00 -3.42
N ALA A 149 3.10 -17.19 -3.61
CA ALA A 149 3.29 -17.79 -4.92
C ALA A 149 1.97 -18.15 -5.62
N SER A 150 0.87 -18.40 -4.86
CA SER A 150 -0.45 -18.64 -5.43
C SER A 150 -1.19 -17.35 -5.87
N LEU A 151 -0.76 -16.18 -5.41
CA LEU A 151 -1.36 -14.87 -5.71
C LEU A 151 -0.60 -14.11 -6.81
N HIS A 152 0.66 -14.43 -7.02
CA HIS A 152 1.58 -13.64 -7.85
C HIS A 152 2.20 -14.49 -8.96
N PRO A 153 2.60 -13.86 -10.08
CA PRO A 153 3.34 -14.56 -11.12
C PRO A 153 4.74 -14.98 -10.63
N ALA A 154 5.32 -15.99 -11.26
CA ALA A 154 6.58 -16.61 -10.85
C ALA A 154 7.80 -15.64 -10.85
N GLU A 155 7.70 -14.53 -11.59
CA GLU A 155 8.72 -13.48 -11.65
C GLU A 155 8.78 -12.60 -10.39
N MET A 156 7.72 -12.62 -9.57
CA MET A 156 7.67 -11.86 -8.33
C MET A 156 8.18 -12.70 -7.15
N SER A 157 9.14 -12.15 -6.42
CA SER A 157 9.77 -12.83 -5.28
C SER A 157 9.17 -12.40 -3.95
N PHE A 158 8.75 -13.38 -3.16
CA PHE A 158 8.33 -13.16 -1.78
C PHE A 158 9.45 -12.52 -0.94
N GLU A 159 10.67 -13.03 -1.09
CA GLU A 159 11.85 -12.54 -0.36
C GLU A 159 12.17 -11.09 -0.72
N HIS A 160 12.00 -10.71 -1.99
CA HIS A 160 12.19 -9.32 -2.42
C HIS A 160 11.15 -8.42 -1.77
N ARG A 161 9.87 -8.80 -1.77
CA ARG A 161 8.80 -8.04 -1.10
C ARG A 161 9.10 -7.80 0.38
N MET A 162 9.50 -8.84 1.10
CA MET A 162 9.82 -8.75 2.52
C MET A 162 11.09 -7.94 2.78
N ARG A 163 12.11 -8.04 1.92
CA ARG A 163 13.31 -7.21 2.00
C ARG A 163 12.98 -5.74 1.79
N CYS A 164 12.21 -5.42 0.75
CA CYS A 164 11.79 -4.04 0.46
C CYS A 164 11.09 -3.38 1.67
N LEU A 165 10.23 -4.10 2.40
CA LEU A 165 9.59 -3.59 3.61
C LEU A 165 10.61 -3.33 4.74
N ARG A 166 11.61 -4.18 4.91
CA ARG A 166 12.68 -3.96 5.91
C ARG A 166 13.57 -2.79 5.51
N ASP A 167 13.86 -2.63 4.22
CA ASP A 167 14.64 -1.52 3.68
C ASP A 167 13.93 -0.18 3.93
N LEU A 168 12.61 -0.12 3.76
CA LEU A 168 11.79 1.04 4.08
C LEU A 168 11.92 1.45 5.55
N LYS A 169 11.85 0.49 6.47
CA LYS A 169 12.07 0.75 7.91
C LYS A 169 13.49 1.22 8.18
N ALA A 170 14.50 0.56 7.60
CA ALA A 170 15.91 0.93 7.78
C ALA A 170 16.23 2.35 7.28
N LEU A 171 15.55 2.80 6.22
CA LEU A 171 15.66 4.14 5.67
C LEU A 171 14.87 5.20 6.46
N GLY A 172 14.13 4.82 7.50
CA GLY A 172 13.37 5.72 8.35
C GLY A 172 12.09 6.27 7.69
N TYR A 173 11.49 5.54 6.77
CA TYR A 173 10.13 5.83 6.35
C TYR A 173 9.14 5.52 7.47
N GLN A 174 8.06 6.29 7.56
CA GLN A 174 6.84 5.79 8.18
C GLN A 174 6.29 4.70 7.25
N THR A 175 6.57 3.45 7.61
CA THR A 175 6.33 2.30 6.74
C THR A 175 4.91 1.77 6.92
N GLY A 176 4.23 1.57 5.80
CA GLY A 176 2.93 0.91 5.75
C GLY A 176 3.04 -0.49 5.16
N CYS A 177 2.39 -1.45 5.78
CA CYS A 177 2.22 -2.79 5.24
C CYS A 177 0.75 -3.21 5.24
N GLY A 178 0.45 -4.47 4.93
CA GLY A 178 -0.92 -4.98 5.01
C GLY A 178 -1.13 -6.21 4.14
N PHE A 179 -2.32 -6.78 4.25
CA PHE A 179 -2.69 -8.01 3.56
C PHE A 179 -4.18 -8.04 3.23
N MET A 180 -4.56 -8.97 2.35
CA MET A 180 -5.95 -9.27 2.03
C MET A 180 -6.49 -10.37 2.94
N VAL A 181 -7.79 -10.31 3.24
CA VAL A 181 -8.51 -11.36 4.00
C VAL A 181 -9.52 -12.03 3.08
N GLY A 182 -9.49 -13.36 3.03
CA GLY A 182 -10.39 -14.18 2.22
C GLY A 182 -9.96 -14.32 0.76
N SER A 183 -8.68 -14.09 0.45
CA SER A 183 -8.15 -14.38 -0.89
C SER A 183 -8.07 -15.90 -1.13
N PRO A 184 -8.10 -16.35 -2.41
CA PRO A 184 -8.01 -17.76 -2.75
C PRO A 184 -6.84 -18.47 -2.07
N HIS A 185 -7.06 -19.69 -1.61
CA HIS A 185 -6.08 -20.54 -0.89
C HIS A 185 -5.60 -19.99 0.46
N GLN A 186 -6.16 -18.89 0.97
CA GLN A 186 -5.79 -18.37 2.29
C GLN A 186 -6.30 -19.28 3.40
N THR A 187 -5.44 -19.57 4.36
CA THR A 187 -5.78 -20.36 5.55
C THR A 187 -5.64 -19.51 6.82
N ALA A 188 -6.19 -19.96 7.94
CA ALA A 188 -5.98 -19.33 9.25
C ALA A 188 -4.48 -19.23 9.60
N ARG A 189 -3.66 -20.18 9.13
CA ARG A 189 -2.20 -20.13 9.29
C ARG A 189 -1.56 -18.96 8.54
N CYS A 190 -2.04 -18.65 7.31
CA CYS A 190 -1.58 -17.47 6.57
C CYS A 190 -1.85 -16.19 7.36
N LEU A 191 -3.09 -16.02 7.83
CA LEU A 191 -3.48 -14.86 8.63
C LEU A 191 -2.68 -14.76 9.96
N ALA A 192 -2.39 -15.88 10.61
CA ALA A 192 -1.54 -15.87 11.80
C ALA A 192 -0.10 -15.43 11.50
N ARG A 193 0.47 -15.83 10.35
CA ARG A 193 1.77 -15.37 9.88
C ARG A 193 1.76 -13.87 9.53
N ASP A 194 0.69 -13.39 8.90
CA ASP A 194 0.52 -11.97 8.59
C ASP A 194 0.54 -11.12 9.87
N MET A 195 -0.19 -11.54 10.92
CA MET A 195 -0.20 -10.85 12.21
C MET A 195 1.18 -10.85 12.88
N ARG A 196 1.91 -11.98 12.84
CA ARG A 196 3.28 -12.04 13.38
C ARG A 196 4.26 -11.17 12.59
N PHE A 197 4.14 -11.14 11.27
CA PHE A 197 4.96 -10.27 10.44
C PHE A 197 4.72 -8.79 10.76
N ILE A 198 3.46 -8.39 11.00
CA ILE A 198 3.14 -7.02 11.43
C ILE A 198 3.80 -6.72 12.79
N GLU A 199 3.74 -7.65 13.75
CA GLU A 199 4.39 -7.50 15.05
C GLU A 199 5.92 -7.35 14.91
N GLU A 200 6.56 -8.17 14.05
CA GLU A 200 8.01 -8.13 13.81
C GLU A 200 8.47 -6.88 13.03
N LEU A 201 7.69 -6.44 12.05
CA LEU A 201 8.01 -5.26 11.24
C LEU A 201 7.77 -3.95 12.00
N ASP A 202 6.84 -3.96 12.94
CA ASP A 202 6.41 -2.77 13.70
C ASP A 202 6.13 -1.54 12.79
N PRO A 203 5.17 -1.66 11.85
CA PRO A 203 4.89 -0.61 10.87
C PRO A 203 4.06 0.53 11.49
N GLU A 204 4.20 1.73 10.95
CA GLU A 204 3.41 2.90 11.35
C GLU A 204 2.01 2.91 10.72
N MET A 205 1.79 2.11 9.68
CA MET A 205 0.49 2.01 9.00
C MET A 205 0.20 0.56 8.64
N VAL A 206 -1.05 0.12 8.84
CA VAL A 206 -1.49 -1.22 8.46
C VAL A 206 -2.79 -1.14 7.66
N GLY A 207 -2.76 -1.67 6.44
CA GLY A 207 -3.92 -1.75 5.56
C GLY A 207 -4.42 -3.19 5.45
N ILE A 208 -5.51 -3.52 6.15
CA ILE A 208 -6.16 -4.84 6.05
C ILE A 208 -7.54 -4.64 5.42
N GLY A 209 -7.82 -5.40 4.38
CA GLY A 209 -9.10 -5.33 3.70
C GLY A 209 -9.56 -6.68 3.17
N PRO A 210 -10.85 -6.87 2.93
CA PRO A 210 -11.36 -8.08 2.32
C PRO A 210 -10.83 -8.21 0.89
N PHE A 211 -10.62 -9.44 0.45
CA PHE A 211 -10.48 -9.74 -0.96
C PHE A 211 -11.85 -9.55 -1.64
N ILE A 212 -11.88 -8.77 -2.70
CA ILE A 212 -13.05 -8.57 -3.54
C ILE A 212 -12.66 -9.03 -4.94
N PRO A 213 -13.27 -10.10 -5.47
CA PRO A 213 -12.98 -10.57 -6.82
C PRO A 213 -13.20 -9.49 -7.85
N GLN A 214 -12.25 -9.31 -8.73
CA GLN A 214 -12.37 -8.41 -9.89
C GLN A 214 -12.53 -9.26 -11.16
N HIS A 215 -13.62 -9.07 -11.88
CA HIS A 215 -14.09 -9.93 -12.96
C HIS A 215 -13.08 -10.14 -14.11
N ASP A 216 -12.19 -9.18 -14.36
CA ASP A 216 -11.15 -9.27 -15.40
C ASP A 216 -9.83 -9.88 -14.89
N THR A 217 -9.87 -10.65 -13.81
CA THR A 217 -8.69 -11.30 -13.24
C THR A 217 -8.88 -12.81 -13.19
N PRO A 218 -7.79 -13.60 -13.07
CA PRO A 218 -7.91 -15.05 -12.88
C PRO A 218 -8.79 -15.44 -11.69
N PHE A 219 -8.86 -14.61 -10.65
CA PHE A 219 -9.71 -14.84 -9.47
C PHE A 219 -11.07 -14.16 -9.53
N GLY A 220 -11.47 -13.67 -10.71
CA GLY A 220 -12.73 -12.97 -10.89
C GLY A 220 -13.98 -13.83 -10.75
N GLY A 221 -13.86 -15.15 -10.79
CA GLY A 221 -14.94 -16.12 -10.61
C GLY A 221 -14.91 -16.88 -9.26
N GLU A 222 -14.04 -16.51 -8.35
CA GLU A 222 -13.86 -17.15 -7.04
C GLU A 222 -14.85 -16.64 -5.99
#